data_cc0a0eb1ac11582d7929c58a880f3186
#
_entry.id   cc0a0eb1ac11582d7929c58a880f3186
#
_cell.length_a   1.000
_cell.length_b   1.000
_cell.length_c   1.000
_cell.angle_alpha   90.00
_cell.angle_beta   90.00
_cell.angle_gamma   90.00
#
_symmetry.space_group_name_H-M   'P 1'
#
loop_
_entity.id
_entity.type
_entity.pdbx_description
1 polymer ?
#
loop_
_entity_poly.entity_id
_entity_poly.type
_entity_poly.pdbx_seq_one_letter_code
_entity_poly.pdbx_strand_id
1 'polypeptide(L)'
;MAFPMIQFKATNTEMIGELQDILEQKLHSLDKYIAEDKTDVTCQVEFEKVSAQNSGVIYRVEVNLYIDGTLYRAESTETTFEEAIDEVRNELDKELRRSNKKRETLLKRGGRKIKEMMRFGE
;
A
#
# COMPACT_ATOMS: atom_id res chain seq x y z
N MET A 1 -6.33 10.25 -9.60
CA MET A 1 -4.91 10.54 -9.39
C MET A 1 -4.07 9.33 -9.72
N ALA A 2 -2.96 9.51 -10.42
CA ALA A 2 -2.07 8.40 -10.72
C ALA A 2 -1.34 7.96 -9.45
N PHE A 3 -1.04 6.67 -9.38
CA PHE A 3 -0.25 6.13 -8.30
C PHE A 3 1.11 6.84 -8.27
N PRO A 4 1.65 7.17 -7.09
CA PRO A 4 2.87 7.95 -7.01
C PRO A 4 4.08 7.18 -7.53
N MET A 5 5.15 7.92 -7.83
CA MET A 5 6.44 7.32 -8.13
C MET A 5 6.91 6.52 -6.92
N ILE A 6 7.39 5.30 -7.17
CA ILE A 6 7.81 4.39 -6.11
C ILE A 6 9.30 4.53 -5.87
N GLN A 7 9.68 4.69 -4.62
CA GLN A 7 11.08 4.67 -4.20
C GLN A 7 11.45 3.26 -3.76
N PHE A 8 12.48 2.69 -4.39
CA PHE A 8 12.88 1.31 -4.14
C PHE A 8 14.18 1.26 -3.32
N LYS A 9 14.24 0.26 -2.44
CA LYS A 9 15.44 -0.08 -1.67
C LYS A 9 15.64 -1.58 -1.74
N ALA A 10 16.89 -2.02 -1.86
CA ALA A 10 17.25 -3.44 -1.81
C ALA A 10 18.21 -3.66 -0.65
N THR A 11 17.91 -4.67 0.17
CA THR A 11 18.73 -5.03 1.34
C THR A 11 19.13 -6.47 1.23
N ASN A 12 20.44 -6.73 1.24
CA ASN A 12 21.03 -8.07 1.11
C ASN A 12 20.62 -8.79 -0.19
N THR A 13 20.29 -8.04 -1.21
CA THR A 13 19.93 -8.55 -2.53
C THR A 13 20.17 -7.45 -3.56
N GLU A 14 20.31 -7.85 -4.82
CA GLU A 14 20.41 -6.89 -5.91
C GLU A 14 19.02 -6.39 -6.28
N MET A 15 18.94 -5.17 -6.76
CA MET A 15 17.70 -4.63 -7.29
C MET A 15 17.49 -5.17 -8.71
N ILE A 16 16.40 -5.90 -8.92
CA ILE A 16 16.08 -6.50 -10.20
C ILE A 16 14.99 -5.69 -10.88
N GLY A 17 15.32 -5.07 -12.03
CA GLY A 17 14.38 -4.19 -12.73
C GLY A 17 13.06 -4.86 -13.10
N GLU A 18 13.11 -6.13 -13.47
CA GLU A 18 11.90 -6.91 -13.79
C GLU A 18 10.96 -7.01 -12.59
N LEU A 19 11.51 -7.20 -11.39
CA LEU A 19 10.70 -7.25 -10.16
C LEU A 19 10.12 -5.88 -9.82
N GLN A 20 10.87 -4.80 -10.07
CA GLN A 20 10.33 -3.45 -9.91
C GLN A 20 9.14 -3.23 -10.83
N ASP A 21 9.25 -3.64 -12.09
CA ASP A 21 8.18 -3.48 -13.06
C ASP A 21 6.93 -4.26 -12.66
N ILE A 22 7.11 -5.49 -12.21
CA ILE A 22 6.00 -6.33 -11.74
C ILE A 22 5.30 -5.66 -10.55
N LEU A 23 6.07 -5.19 -9.59
CA LEU A 23 5.52 -4.54 -8.41
C LEU A 23 4.78 -3.25 -8.80
N GLU A 24 5.38 -2.40 -9.61
CA GLU A 24 4.75 -1.16 -10.05
C GLU A 24 3.41 -1.43 -10.71
N GLN A 25 3.37 -2.39 -11.62
CA GLN A 25 2.14 -2.74 -12.33
C GLN A 25 1.05 -3.19 -11.35
N LYS A 26 1.42 -4.02 -10.38
CA LYS A 26 0.46 -4.53 -9.40
C LYS A 26 -0.01 -3.44 -8.44
N LEU A 27 0.88 -2.56 -8.00
CA LEU A 27 0.50 -1.46 -7.12
C LEU A 27 -0.32 -0.39 -7.86
N HIS A 28 -0.09 -0.17 -9.15
CA HIS A 28 -0.90 0.75 -9.94
C HIS A 28 -2.36 0.34 -9.97
N SER A 29 -2.66 -0.93 -9.82
CA SER A 29 -4.05 -1.41 -9.75
C SER A 29 -4.78 -0.87 -8.52
N LEU A 30 -4.06 -0.34 -7.55
CA LEU A 30 -4.63 0.24 -6.33
C LEU A 30 -4.96 1.73 -6.47
N ASP A 31 -4.60 2.34 -7.59
CA ASP A 31 -4.83 3.77 -7.85
C ASP A 31 -6.30 4.15 -7.65
N LYS A 32 -7.21 3.26 -8.01
CA LYS A 32 -8.65 3.47 -7.86
C LYS A 32 -9.11 3.72 -6.42
N TYR A 33 -8.29 3.35 -5.43
CA TYR A 33 -8.62 3.56 -4.02
C TYR A 33 -8.08 4.88 -3.48
N ILE A 34 -7.29 5.60 -4.27
CA ILE A 34 -6.72 6.89 -3.87
C ILE A 34 -7.61 7.99 -4.45
N ALA A 35 -8.27 8.76 -3.57
CA ALA A 35 -9.16 9.82 -4.01
C ALA A 35 -8.37 10.91 -4.76
N GLU A 36 -8.99 11.51 -5.77
CA GLU A 36 -8.33 12.51 -6.62
C GLU A 36 -7.95 13.80 -5.88
N ASP A 37 -8.61 14.08 -4.77
CA ASP A 37 -8.32 15.25 -3.96
C ASP A 37 -7.11 15.06 -3.04
N LYS A 38 -6.52 13.86 -3.00
CA LYS A 38 -5.33 13.61 -2.22
C LYS A 38 -4.11 14.24 -2.89
N THR A 39 -3.34 15.02 -2.12
CA THR A 39 -2.23 15.78 -2.67
C THR A 39 -0.87 15.28 -2.22
N ASP A 40 -0.79 14.61 -1.07
CA ASP A 40 0.47 14.13 -0.52
C ASP A 40 0.45 12.60 -0.48
N VAL A 41 0.90 11.99 -1.57
CA VAL A 41 0.94 10.53 -1.70
C VAL A 41 2.37 10.12 -2.02
N THR A 42 2.94 9.24 -1.20
CA THR A 42 4.28 8.70 -1.41
C THR A 42 4.26 7.19 -1.21
N CYS A 43 5.15 6.49 -1.91
CA CYS A 43 5.26 5.05 -1.81
C CYS A 43 6.71 4.62 -1.74
N GLN A 44 7.06 3.84 -0.74
CA GLN A 44 8.40 3.29 -0.55
C GLN A 44 8.31 1.78 -0.50
N VAL A 45 9.23 1.11 -1.18
CA VAL A 45 9.26 -0.35 -1.27
C VAL A 45 10.66 -0.85 -0.94
N GLU A 46 10.72 -1.86 -0.12
CA GLU A 46 11.99 -2.55 0.16
C GLU A 46 11.89 -4.02 -0.25
N PHE A 47 12.90 -4.47 -1.01
CA PHE A 47 13.15 -5.87 -1.28
C PHE A 47 14.29 -6.32 -0.39
N GLU A 48 14.06 -7.35 0.40
CA GLU A 48 15.08 -7.84 1.32
C GLU A 48 15.18 -9.35 1.27
N LYS A 49 16.43 -9.84 1.23
CA LYS A 49 16.70 -11.26 1.45
C LYS A 49 17.10 -11.41 2.92
N VAL A 50 16.23 -12.06 3.71
CA VAL A 50 16.39 -12.08 5.17
C VAL A 50 17.34 -13.19 5.66
N SER A 51 17.90 -13.97 4.75
CA SER A 51 18.84 -15.05 5.07
C SER A 51 19.87 -15.16 3.97
N ALA A 52 21.07 -15.64 4.31
CA ALA A 52 22.13 -15.91 3.34
C ALA A 52 21.86 -17.18 2.52
N GLN A 53 20.86 -17.97 2.86
CA GLN A 53 20.48 -19.17 2.12
C GLN A 53 19.95 -18.82 0.75
N ASN A 54 20.00 -19.78 -0.18
CA ASN A 54 19.53 -19.57 -1.54
C ASN A 54 18.09 -20.05 -1.77
N SER A 55 17.47 -20.65 -0.78
CA SER A 55 16.09 -21.14 -0.87
C SER A 55 15.42 -21.11 0.49
N GLY A 56 14.10 -21.13 0.46
CA GLY A 56 13.26 -21.08 1.66
C GLY A 56 12.45 -19.80 1.70
N VAL A 57 11.78 -19.59 2.83
CA VAL A 57 10.93 -18.39 3.06
C VAL A 57 11.84 -17.24 3.51
N ILE A 58 12.55 -16.65 2.56
CA ILE A 58 13.59 -15.67 2.83
C ILE A 58 13.47 -14.37 2.00
N TYR A 59 12.50 -14.30 1.10
CA TYR A 59 12.32 -13.16 0.21
C TYR A 59 11.23 -12.26 0.74
N ARG A 60 11.64 -11.13 1.29
CA ARG A 60 10.74 -10.17 1.95
C ARG A 60 10.50 -8.95 1.08
N VAL A 61 9.23 -8.54 0.99
CA VAL A 61 8.83 -7.27 0.37
C VAL A 61 8.05 -6.46 1.40
N GLU A 62 8.41 -5.20 1.55
CA GLU A 62 7.69 -4.25 2.40
C GLU A 62 7.26 -3.07 1.56
N VAL A 63 6.01 -2.65 1.71
CA VAL A 63 5.48 -1.47 1.04
C VAL A 63 4.94 -0.51 2.10
N ASN A 64 5.37 0.73 2.05
CA ASN A 64 4.85 1.82 2.86
C ASN A 64 4.21 2.84 1.94
N LEU A 65 2.89 2.93 2.00
CA LEU A 65 2.11 3.87 1.20
C LEU A 65 1.53 4.93 2.12
N TYR A 66 1.93 6.18 1.92
CA TYR A 66 1.41 7.31 2.69
C TYR A 66 0.42 8.07 1.83
N ILE A 67 -0.78 8.30 2.36
CA ILE A 67 -1.82 9.07 1.70
C ILE A 67 -2.27 10.16 2.67
N ASP A 68 -1.86 11.40 2.41
CA ASP A 68 -2.18 12.58 3.24
C ASP A 68 -1.97 12.31 4.74
N GLY A 69 -0.80 11.77 5.08
CA GLY A 69 -0.42 11.53 6.48
C GLY A 69 -0.87 10.19 7.05
N THR A 70 -1.67 9.43 6.33
CA THR A 70 -2.07 8.10 6.79
C THR A 70 -1.16 7.04 6.16
N LEU A 71 -0.57 6.21 7.00
CA LEU A 71 0.31 5.13 6.56
C LEU A 71 -0.47 3.85 6.34
N TYR A 72 -0.35 3.31 5.13
CA TYR A 72 -0.78 1.95 4.80
C TYR A 72 0.47 1.13 4.56
N ARG A 73 0.68 0.13 5.40
CA ARG A 73 1.89 -0.69 5.35
C ARG A 73 1.53 -2.15 5.18
N ALA A 74 2.27 -2.83 4.31
CA ALA A 74 2.17 -4.27 4.14
C ALA A 74 3.57 -4.86 4.01
N GLU A 75 3.76 -6.05 4.55
CA GLU A 75 5.00 -6.79 4.35
C GLU A 75 4.69 -8.29 4.29
N SER A 76 5.51 -9.01 3.52
CA SER A 76 5.39 -10.45 3.41
C SER A 76 6.77 -11.04 3.12
N THR A 77 7.03 -12.21 3.70
CA THR A 77 8.25 -12.99 3.43
C THR A 77 7.81 -14.33 2.88
N GLU A 78 8.26 -14.65 1.66
CA GLU A 78 7.80 -15.82 0.93
C GLU A 78 8.99 -16.54 0.29
N THR A 79 8.71 -17.62 -0.44
CA THR A 79 9.74 -18.40 -1.11
C THR A 79 10.28 -17.75 -2.38
N THR A 80 9.59 -16.74 -2.90
CA THR A 80 10.04 -15.90 -4.00
C THR A 80 9.60 -14.46 -3.78
N PHE A 81 10.27 -13.52 -4.46
CA PHE A 81 9.83 -12.12 -4.42
C PHE A 81 8.48 -11.93 -5.10
N GLU A 82 8.19 -12.70 -6.15
CA GLU A 82 6.91 -12.62 -6.85
C GLU A 82 5.73 -12.95 -5.93
N GLU A 83 5.89 -14.01 -5.11
CA GLU A 83 4.86 -14.38 -4.13
C GLU A 83 4.69 -13.29 -3.07
N ALA A 84 5.80 -12.72 -2.60
CA ALA A 84 5.76 -11.64 -1.62
C ALA A 84 5.09 -10.39 -2.19
N ILE A 85 5.35 -10.06 -3.45
CA ILE A 85 4.70 -8.95 -4.14
C ILE A 85 3.18 -9.15 -4.18
N ASP A 86 2.73 -10.34 -4.55
CA ASP A 86 1.30 -10.66 -4.60
C ASP A 86 0.65 -10.51 -3.23
N GLU A 87 1.31 -10.98 -2.18
CA GLU A 87 0.77 -10.91 -0.83
C GLU A 87 0.66 -9.47 -0.33
N VAL A 88 1.70 -8.65 -0.53
CA VAL A 88 1.63 -7.24 -0.10
C VAL A 88 0.61 -6.46 -0.91
N ARG A 89 0.47 -6.74 -2.19
CA ARG A 89 -0.55 -6.12 -3.03
C ARG A 89 -1.95 -6.46 -2.51
N ASN A 90 -2.19 -7.72 -2.21
CA ASN A 90 -3.50 -8.16 -1.72
C ASN A 90 -3.81 -7.58 -0.34
N GLU A 91 -2.82 -7.48 0.53
CA GLU A 91 -3.00 -6.87 1.85
C GLU A 91 -3.32 -5.39 1.75
N LEU A 92 -2.59 -4.66 0.91
CA LEU A 92 -2.86 -3.24 0.68
C LEU A 92 -4.24 -3.02 0.06
N ASP A 93 -4.62 -3.86 -0.89
CA ASP A 93 -5.95 -3.81 -1.50
C ASP A 93 -7.04 -3.93 -0.43
N LYS A 94 -6.87 -4.91 0.44
CA LYS A 94 -7.81 -5.16 1.54
C LYS A 94 -7.90 -3.95 2.49
N GLU A 95 -6.77 -3.40 2.87
CA GLU A 95 -6.71 -2.26 3.78
C GLU A 95 -7.31 -1.00 3.17
N LEU A 96 -7.00 -0.72 1.92
CA LEU A 96 -7.53 0.46 1.22
C LEU A 96 -9.03 0.34 1.01
N ARG A 97 -9.51 -0.84 0.63
CA ARG A 97 -10.95 -1.07 0.51
C ARG A 97 -11.68 -0.89 1.83
N ARG A 98 -11.10 -1.42 2.90
CA ARG A 98 -11.68 -1.29 4.24
C ARG A 98 -11.75 0.17 4.67
N SER A 99 -10.70 0.92 4.44
CA SER A 99 -10.65 2.34 4.74
C SER A 99 -11.69 3.14 3.96
N ASN A 100 -11.80 2.89 2.65
CA ASN A 100 -12.78 3.56 1.80
C ASN A 100 -14.20 3.19 2.18
N LYS A 101 -14.46 1.92 2.46
CA LYS A 101 -15.78 1.45 2.88
C LYS A 101 -16.21 2.07 4.20
N LYS A 102 -15.28 2.17 5.14
CA LYS A 102 -15.54 2.79 6.43
C LYS A 102 -15.94 4.26 6.25
N ARG A 103 -15.21 4.97 5.39
CA ARG A 103 -15.52 6.37 5.09
C ARG A 103 -16.88 6.52 4.42
N GLU A 104 -17.21 5.67 3.45
CA GLU A 104 -18.52 5.66 2.81
C GLU A 104 -19.64 5.41 3.81
N THR A 105 -19.45 4.44 4.69
CA THR A 105 -20.43 4.10 5.72
C THR A 105 -20.68 5.28 6.65
N LEU A 106 -19.63 5.97 7.06
CA LEU A 106 -19.76 7.16 7.89
C LEU A 106 -20.51 8.27 7.17
N LEU A 107 -20.24 8.47 5.88
CA LEU A 107 -20.94 9.47 5.09
C LEU A 107 -22.41 9.11 4.90
N LYS A 108 -22.72 7.86 4.64
CA LYS A 108 -24.11 7.39 4.46
C LYS A 108 -24.93 7.44 5.74
N ARG A 109 -24.34 6.97 6.84
CA ARG A 109 -24.98 7.02 8.15
C ARG A 109 -25.15 8.43 8.63
N GLY A 110 -24.25 9.27 8.22
CA GLY A 110 -23.94 10.46 8.93
C GLY A 110 -24.36 11.73 8.25
N GLY A 111 -25.05 11.70 7.16
CA GLY A 111 -25.49 12.94 6.56
C GLY A 111 -26.09 13.87 7.62
N ARG A 112 -26.99 13.36 8.41
CA ARG A 112 -27.61 14.12 9.50
C ARG A 112 -26.67 14.26 10.69
N LYS A 113 -26.07 13.15 11.11
CA LYS A 113 -25.17 13.13 12.25
C LYS A 113 -23.92 13.93 12.04
N ILE A 114 -23.37 13.88 10.83
CA ILE A 114 -22.21 14.68 10.47
C ILE A 114 -22.51 16.16 10.53
N LYS A 115 -23.70 16.57 10.05
CA LYS A 115 -24.14 17.97 10.16
C LYS A 115 -24.25 18.43 11.60
N GLU A 116 -24.81 17.58 12.47
CA GLU A 116 -24.88 17.87 13.90
C GLU A 116 -23.51 18.00 14.52
N MET A 117 -22.61 17.08 14.21
CA MET A 117 -21.24 17.10 14.72
C MET A 117 -20.48 18.33 14.24
N MET A 118 -20.63 18.71 13.01
CA MET A 118 -20.00 19.93 12.46
C MET A 118 -20.55 21.18 13.14
N ARG A 119 -21.84 21.19 13.43
CA ARG A 119 -22.48 22.32 14.11
C ARG A 119 -21.98 22.50 15.53
N PHE A 120 -21.75 21.42 16.26
CA PHE A 120 -21.30 21.46 17.64
C PHE A 120 -19.77 21.47 17.77
N GLY A 121 -19.06 21.08 16.75
CA GLY A 121 -17.62 21.01 16.74
C GLY A 121 -16.91 22.27 16.22
N GLU A 122 -17.68 23.24 15.87
CA GLU A 122 -17.14 24.51 15.35
C GLU A 122 -16.50 25.35 16.43
#